data_c452593fc172424c1b02d60bc9c8c3d6
#
_entry.id   c452593fc172424c1b02d60bc9c8c3d6
#
_cell.length_a   1.000
_cell.length_b   1.000
_cell.length_c   1.000
_cell.angle_alpha   90.00
_cell.angle_beta   90.00
_cell.angle_gamma   90.00
#
_symmetry.space_group_name_H-M   'P 1'
#
loop_
_entity.id
_entity.type
_entity.pdbx_description
1 polymer ?
#
loop_
_entity_poly.entity_id
_entity_poly.type
_entity_poly.pdbx_seq_one_letter_code
_entity_poly.pdbx_strand_id
1 'polypeptide(L)'
;MIYDEMEMCAPGESVKLSRSGDLDIGGRCPVNPSGGLLSLGHPLGASGVRVIVDVVKQLRGNMVSPEIQVKNTTAGLAQMIGGSVGRIGCEANFVAILTT
;
A
#
# COMPACT_ATOMS: atom_id res chain seq x y z
N MET A 1 -1.44 -5.45 -14.01
CA MET A 1 -0.69 -5.17 -12.74
C MET A 1 -1.73 -4.80 -11.68
N ILE A 2 -1.38 -4.91 -10.40
CA ILE A 2 -2.33 -4.68 -9.30
C ILE A 2 -3.07 -3.33 -9.37
N TYR A 3 -2.43 -2.28 -9.86
CA TYR A 3 -3.06 -0.96 -10.03
C TYR A 3 -4.18 -0.94 -11.08
N ASP A 4 -4.08 -1.76 -12.13
CA ASP A 4 -5.15 -1.91 -13.11
C ASP A 4 -6.34 -2.65 -12.48
N GLU A 5 -6.07 -3.70 -11.70
CA GLU A 5 -7.09 -4.52 -11.04
C GLU A 5 -7.80 -3.76 -9.92
N MET A 6 -7.11 -2.80 -9.29
CA MET A 6 -7.67 -1.90 -8.28
C MET A 6 -8.34 -0.65 -8.89
N GLU A 7 -8.46 -0.58 -10.21
CA GLU A 7 -9.07 0.53 -10.94
C GLU A 7 -8.43 1.91 -10.63
N MET A 8 -7.15 1.91 -10.23
CA MET A 8 -6.40 3.14 -10.00
C MET A 8 -5.99 3.84 -11.30
N CYS A 9 -6.00 3.11 -12.40
CA CYS A 9 -5.72 3.58 -13.76
C CYS A 9 -6.46 2.72 -14.78
N ALA A 10 -6.51 3.16 -16.04
CA ALA A 10 -7.07 2.37 -17.12
C ALA A 10 -6.23 1.09 -17.36
N PRO A 11 -6.85 0.01 -17.86
CA PRO A 11 -6.14 -1.24 -18.13
C PRO A 11 -4.90 -1.02 -19.00
N GLY A 12 -3.76 -1.53 -18.53
CA GLY A 12 -2.47 -1.40 -19.21
C GLY A 12 -1.70 -0.10 -18.92
N GLU A 13 -2.26 0.85 -18.17
CA GLU A 13 -1.60 2.12 -17.85
C GLU A 13 -0.81 2.13 -16.53
N SER A 14 -0.69 1.01 -15.84
CA SER A 14 0.04 0.91 -14.56
C SER A 14 1.46 1.47 -14.60
N VAL A 15 2.18 1.26 -15.71
CA VAL A 15 3.55 1.79 -15.88
C VAL A 15 3.55 3.31 -15.99
N LYS A 16 2.58 3.87 -16.71
CA LYS A 16 2.40 5.32 -16.84
C LYS A 16 2.05 5.94 -15.49
N LEU A 17 1.12 5.34 -14.75
CA LEU A 17 0.76 5.77 -13.40
C LEU A 17 1.98 5.73 -12.46
N SER A 18 2.78 4.67 -12.50
CA SER A 18 3.98 4.54 -11.65
C SER A 18 5.05 5.59 -11.95
N ARG A 19 5.05 6.16 -13.16
CA ARG A 19 6.01 7.19 -13.58
C ARG A 19 5.47 8.62 -13.50
N SER A 20 4.18 8.80 -13.21
CA SER A 20 3.54 10.13 -13.20
C SER A 20 3.92 10.98 -11.98
N GLY A 21 4.39 10.34 -10.89
CA GLY A 21 4.55 10.97 -9.58
C GLY A 21 3.28 10.95 -8.73
N ASP A 22 2.16 10.49 -9.26
CA ASP A 22 0.89 10.41 -8.52
C ASP A 22 0.94 9.46 -7.32
N LEU A 23 1.85 8.47 -7.37
CA LEU A 23 2.04 7.48 -6.31
C LEU A 23 3.13 7.87 -5.31
N ASP A 24 3.83 8.97 -5.53
CA ASP A 24 4.85 9.48 -4.62
C ASP A 24 4.23 10.26 -3.46
N ILE A 25 5.02 10.52 -2.42
CA ILE A 25 4.59 11.37 -1.30
C ILE A 25 4.32 12.78 -1.83
N GLY A 26 3.10 13.26 -1.62
CA GLY A 26 2.61 14.52 -2.19
C GLY A 26 1.86 14.36 -3.52
N GLY A 27 1.87 13.18 -4.10
CA GLY A 27 1.04 12.84 -5.26
C GLY A 27 -0.43 12.60 -4.90
N ARG A 28 -1.21 12.25 -5.89
CA ARG A 28 -2.67 12.07 -5.76
C ARG A 28 -3.06 10.88 -4.88
N CYS A 29 -2.29 9.78 -4.93
CA CYS A 29 -2.55 8.57 -4.17
C CYS A 29 -1.24 7.89 -3.75
N PRO A 30 -0.55 8.40 -2.72
CA PRO A 30 0.73 7.86 -2.29
C PRO A 30 0.67 6.38 -1.94
N VAL A 31 1.59 5.60 -2.49
CA VAL A 31 1.69 4.15 -2.28
C VAL A 31 2.97 3.84 -1.52
N ASN A 32 2.85 3.05 -0.45
CA ASN A 32 3.97 2.64 0.39
C ASN A 32 4.89 3.80 0.81
N PRO A 33 4.37 4.90 1.38
CA PRO A 33 5.19 6.07 1.72
C PRO A 33 6.31 5.76 2.73
N SER A 34 6.18 4.69 3.51
CA SER A 34 7.23 4.19 4.42
C SER A 34 8.31 3.34 3.72
N GLY A 35 8.23 3.16 2.39
CA GLY A 35 9.11 2.31 1.60
C GLY A 35 8.65 0.86 1.45
N GLY A 36 7.58 0.48 2.15
CA GLY A 36 6.96 -0.84 2.03
C GLY A 36 7.90 -2.00 2.41
N LEU A 37 7.66 -3.16 1.83
CA LEU A 37 8.42 -4.38 2.13
C LEU A 37 9.90 -4.29 1.70
N LEU A 38 10.19 -3.51 0.66
CA LEU A 38 11.57 -3.35 0.17
C LEU A 38 12.46 -2.65 1.18
N SER A 39 11.93 -1.65 1.89
CA SER A 39 12.68 -0.92 2.90
C SER A 39 12.69 -1.59 4.26
N LEU A 40 11.59 -2.22 4.63
CA LEU A 40 11.32 -2.67 6.00
C LEU A 40 11.39 -4.19 6.19
N GLY A 41 11.65 -4.94 5.10
CA GLY A 41 11.67 -6.38 5.11
C GLY A 41 10.27 -7.02 5.12
N HIS A 42 10.24 -8.33 4.98
CA HIS A 42 8.99 -9.10 4.87
C HIS A 42 8.97 -10.29 5.84
N PRO A 43 8.80 -10.08 7.15
CA PRO A 43 8.50 -11.17 8.07
C PRO A 43 7.09 -11.69 7.78
N LEU A 44 6.98 -12.90 7.22
CA LEU A 44 5.75 -13.44 6.61
C LEU A 44 4.53 -13.37 7.53
N GLY A 45 4.67 -13.72 8.79
CA GLY A 45 3.56 -13.68 9.75
C GLY A 45 3.19 -12.29 10.28
N ALA A 46 4.02 -11.27 10.06
CA ALA A 46 3.85 -9.94 10.65
C ALA A 46 3.53 -8.85 9.61
N SER A 47 3.89 -9.03 8.35
CA SER A 47 3.75 -7.97 7.33
C SER A 47 2.31 -7.57 7.09
N GLY A 48 1.34 -8.49 7.15
CA GLY A 48 -0.08 -8.16 7.01
C GLY A 48 -0.58 -7.21 8.10
N VAL A 49 -0.20 -7.47 9.35
CA VAL A 49 -0.54 -6.59 10.47
C VAL A 49 0.16 -5.24 10.34
N ARG A 50 1.42 -5.25 9.89
CA ARG A 50 2.21 -4.02 9.75
C ARG A 50 1.63 -3.04 8.73
N VAL A 51 1.15 -3.51 7.56
CA VAL A 51 0.53 -2.60 6.59
C VAL A 51 -0.71 -1.91 7.17
N ILE A 52 -1.49 -2.60 7.99
CA ILE A 52 -2.62 -1.99 8.71
C ILE A 52 -2.12 -0.93 9.70
N VAL A 53 -1.10 -1.24 10.49
CA VAL A 53 -0.50 -0.30 11.44
C VAL A 53 0.05 0.94 10.75
N ASP A 54 0.72 0.78 9.60
CA ASP A 54 1.22 1.90 8.81
C ASP A 54 0.07 2.79 8.31
N VAL A 55 -1.01 2.21 7.78
CA VAL A 55 -2.20 2.97 7.37
C VAL A 55 -2.82 3.72 8.55
N VAL A 56 -2.98 3.07 9.71
CA VAL A 56 -3.51 3.72 10.93
C VAL A 56 -2.63 4.90 11.37
N LYS A 57 -1.32 4.74 11.33
CA LYS A 57 -0.38 5.83 11.67
C LYS A 57 -0.48 6.99 10.69
N GLN A 58 -0.61 6.71 9.39
CA GLN A 58 -0.83 7.73 8.36
C GLN A 58 -2.12 8.52 8.64
N LEU A 59 -3.23 7.83 8.90
CA LEU A 59 -4.53 8.45 9.20
C LEU A 59 -4.50 9.29 10.48
N ARG A 60 -3.71 8.87 11.49
CA ARG A 60 -3.56 9.58 12.76
C ARG A 60 -2.51 10.70 12.71
N GLY A 61 -1.77 10.86 11.63
CA GLY A 61 -0.72 11.87 11.50
C GLY A 61 0.48 11.63 12.41
N ASN A 62 0.76 10.37 12.79
CA ASN A 62 1.81 10.04 13.76
C ASN A 62 2.87 9.06 13.21
N MET A 63 3.24 9.22 11.95
CA MET A 63 4.38 8.50 11.40
C MET A 63 5.69 8.88 12.15
N VAL A 64 6.64 7.96 12.14
CA VAL A 64 7.94 8.14 12.84
C VAL A 64 8.76 9.30 12.26
N SER A 65 8.54 9.66 11.00
CA SER A 65 9.19 10.77 10.34
C SER A 65 8.18 11.62 9.59
N PRO A 66 8.26 12.97 9.69
CA PRO A 66 7.40 13.87 8.91
C PRO A 66 7.55 13.70 7.40
N GLU A 67 8.70 13.23 6.94
CA GLU A 67 9.03 13.06 5.53
C GLU A 67 8.18 11.96 4.85
N ILE A 68 7.79 10.95 5.62
CA ILE A 68 6.96 9.85 5.14
C ILE A 68 5.49 10.00 5.54
N GLN A 69 5.12 11.11 6.17
CA GLN A 69 3.73 11.42 6.54
C GLN A 69 2.98 11.99 5.34
N VAL A 70 1.94 11.30 4.91
CA VAL A 70 0.99 11.83 3.91
C VAL A 70 0.08 12.85 4.58
N LYS A 71 -0.07 14.02 3.98
CA LYS A 71 -0.89 15.10 4.52
C LYS A 71 -2.35 14.96 4.08
N ASN A 72 -3.25 15.43 4.95
CA ASN A 72 -4.70 15.47 4.67
C ASN A 72 -5.30 14.10 4.31
N THR A 73 -4.81 13.04 4.93
CA THR A 73 -5.27 11.67 4.70
C THR A 73 -6.58 11.43 5.44
N THR A 74 -7.63 11.05 4.73
CA THR A 74 -8.94 10.70 5.30
C THR A 74 -9.29 9.23 5.12
N ALA A 75 -8.65 8.57 4.17
CA ALA A 75 -8.82 7.15 3.92
C ALA A 75 -7.48 6.52 3.52
N GLY A 76 -7.30 5.28 3.85
CA GLY A 76 -6.14 4.49 3.44
C GLY A 76 -6.52 3.05 3.15
N LEU A 77 -5.84 2.45 2.18
CA LEU A 77 -6.05 1.07 1.78
C LEU A 77 -4.83 0.23 2.17
N ALA A 78 -5.09 -0.87 2.83
CA ALA A 78 -4.10 -1.91 3.12
C ALA A 78 -4.39 -3.15 2.27
N GLN A 79 -3.40 -3.64 1.53
CA GLN A 79 -3.49 -4.86 0.74
C GLN A 79 -2.30 -5.76 1.05
N MET A 80 -2.55 -7.03 1.21
CA MET A 80 -1.52 -8.05 1.40
C MET A 80 -1.96 -9.37 0.80
N ILE A 81 -1.03 -10.03 0.15
CA ILE A 81 -1.18 -11.40 -0.33
C ILE A 81 -0.49 -12.33 0.65
N GLY A 82 -1.16 -13.39 1.04
CA GLY A 82 -0.63 -14.40 1.96
C GLY A 82 -0.85 -15.81 1.47
N GLY A 83 0.05 -16.68 1.87
CA GLY A 83 -0.01 -18.09 1.55
C GLY A 83 0.37 -18.43 0.10
N SER A 84 0.67 -19.70 -0.09
CA SER A 84 0.90 -20.29 -1.41
C SER A 84 0.50 -21.76 -1.32
N VAL A 85 -0.50 -22.17 -2.09
CA VAL A 85 -0.85 -23.60 -2.23
C VAL A 85 -0.32 -24.12 -3.54
N GLY A 86 0.59 -25.09 -3.43
CA GLY A 86 1.12 -25.78 -4.59
C GLY A 86 1.96 -24.87 -5.49
N ARG A 87 1.96 -25.16 -6.79
CA ARG A 87 2.80 -24.51 -7.79
C ARG A 87 2.17 -23.24 -8.38
N ILE A 88 0.91 -22.93 -8.08
CA ILE A 88 0.14 -21.87 -8.76
C ILE A 88 -0.82 -21.21 -7.76
N GLY A 89 -0.59 -19.93 -7.44
CA GLY A 89 -1.56 -19.04 -6.78
C GLY A 89 -1.25 -18.64 -5.34
N CYS A 90 -1.90 -17.57 -4.90
CA CYS A 90 -1.99 -17.18 -3.51
C CYS A 90 -3.28 -17.73 -2.88
N GLU A 91 -3.22 -18.21 -1.65
CA GLU A 91 -4.40 -18.74 -0.93
C GLU A 91 -5.29 -17.65 -0.36
N ALA A 92 -4.71 -16.50 -0.03
CA ALA A 92 -5.43 -15.41 0.59
C ALA A 92 -4.98 -14.08 0.03
N ASN A 93 -5.94 -13.24 -0.32
CA ASN A 93 -5.73 -11.84 -0.59
C ASN A 93 -6.57 -11.04 0.40
N PHE A 94 -5.90 -10.22 1.18
CA PHE A 94 -6.53 -9.34 2.16
C PHE A 94 -6.54 -7.92 1.63
N VAL A 95 -7.69 -7.29 1.69
CA VAL A 95 -7.86 -5.87 1.39
C VAL A 95 -8.69 -5.23 2.50
N ALA A 96 -8.22 -4.14 3.06
CA ALA A 96 -8.97 -3.34 4.02
C ALA A 96 -8.89 -1.86 3.66
N ILE A 97 -10.01 -1.17 3.81
CA ILE A 97 -10.11 0.28 3.72
C ILE A 97 -10.37 0.82 5.12
N LEU A 98 -9.53 1.73 5.56
CA LEU A 98 -9.65 2.41 6.85
C LEU A 98 -9.91 3.89 6.61
N THR A 99 -10.78 4.48 7.42
CA THR A 99 -11.13 5.90 7.34
C THR A 99 -11.06 6.56 8.72
N THR A 100 -10.92 7.86 8.73
CA THR A 100 -11.07 8.70 9.94
C THR A 100 -12.51 9.14 10.10
#